data_979f0c786401240797be3412d705d288
#
_entry.id   979f0c786401240797be3412d705d288
#
_cell.length_a   1.000
_cell.length_b   1.000
_cell.length_c   1.000
_cell.angle_alpha   90.00
_cell.angle_beta   90.00
_cell.angle_gamma   90.00
#
_symmetry.space_group_name_H-M   'P 1'
#
loop_
_entity.id
_entity.type
_entity.pdbx_description
1 polymer ?
#
loop_
_entity_poly.entity_id
_entity_poly.type
_entity_poly.pdbx_seq_one_letter_code
_entity_poly.pdbx_strand_id
1 'polypeptide(L)'
;DGRRRLIGLVIMPYLANYLKLTDGEVLAVCREFIEASCRNHNNCSKIYDSWLRSQLKLVRERGYRVISLSKLKEKYPDLFSIIQGSKNA
;
A
#
# COMPACT_ATOMS: atom_id res chain seq x y z
N ASP A 1 11.78 -4.99 -7.50
CA ASP A 1 10.37 -4.92 -7.89
C ASP A 1 9.74 -3.64 -7.37
N GLY A 2 9.26 -2.81 -8.30
CA GLY A 2 8.67 -1.51 -7.96
C GLY A 2 7.46 -1.60 -7.04
N ARG A 3 6.72 -2.71 -7.07
CA ARG A 3 5.55 -2.90 -6.20
C ARG A 3 5.94 -2.94 -4.73
N ARG A 4 7.03 -3.62 -4.38
CA ARG A 4 7.49 -3.69 -2.98
C ARG A 4 7.88 -2.32 -2.47
N ARG A 5 8.52 -1.51 -3.32
CA ARG A 5 8.88 -0.14 -2.95
C ARG A 5 7.63 0.71 -2.71
N LEU A 6 6.64 0.63 -3.60
CA LEU A 6 5.39 1.36 -3.44
C LEU A 6 4.65 0.95 -2.17
N ILE A 7 4.56 -0.35 -1.92
CA ILE A 7 3.90 -0.86 -0.72
C ILE A 7 4.59 -0.33 0.54
N GLY A 8 5.91 -0.48 0.60
CA GLY A 8 6.66 -0.11 1.81
C GLY A 8 6.81 1.38 2.06
N LEU A 9 6.91 2.20 0.99
CA LEU A 9 7.18 3.63 1.13
C LEU A 9 5.96 4.53 0.94
N VAL A 10 4.89 4.02 0.35
CA VAL A 10 3.70 4.84 0.04
C VAL A 10 2.46 4.26 0.69
N ILE A 11 2.09 3.04 0.32
CA ILE A 11 0.82 2.43 0.75
C ILE A 11 0.77 2.22 2.26
N MET A 12 1.72 1.47 2.80
CA MET A 12 1.73 1.15 4.23
C MET A 12 1.87 2.38 5.13
N PRO A 13 2.79 3.33 4.86
CA PRO A 13 2.84 4.54 5.68
C PRO A 13 1.53 5.32 5.67
N TYR A 14 0.88 5.44 4.53
CA TYR A 14 -0.39 6.15 4.45
C TYR A 14 -1.47 5.44 5.27
N LEU A 15 -1.64 4.14 5.06
CA LEU A 15 -2.70 3.38 5.73
C LEU A 15 -2.44 3.20 7.22
N ALA A 16 -1.21 2.90 7.60
CA ALA A 16 -0.87 2.62 8.99
C ALA A 16 -0.65 3.87 9.82
N ASN A 17 0.09 4.85 9.30
CA ASN A 17 0.52 6.01 10.08
C ASN A 17 -0.39 7.22 9.93
N TYR A 18 -1.02 7.40 8.78
CA TYR A 18 -1.95 8.52 8.56
C TYR A 18 -3.39 8.13 8.85
N LEU A 19 -3.92 7.09 8.19
CA LEU A 19 -5.29 6.63 8.44
C LEU A 19 -5.42 5.77 9.69
N LYS A 20 -4.33 5.25 10.20
CA LYS A 20 -4.28 4.42 11.42
C LYS A 20 -5.19 3.21 11.36
N LEU A 21 -5.20 2.54 10.22
CA LEU A 21 -5.97 1.32 10.03
C LEU A 21 -5.33 0.16 10.79
N THR A 22 -6.14 -0.87 11.05
CA THR A 22 -5.63 -2.10 11.66
C THR A 22 -4.72 -2.85 10.71
N ASP A 23 -3.93 -3.77 11.24
CA ASP A 23 -3.02 -4.59 10.41
C ASP A 23 -3.80 -5.37 9.34
N GLY A 24 -4.95 -5.95 9.71
CA GLY A 24 -5.79 -6.67 8.76
C GLY A 24 -6.28 -5.80 7.62
N GLU A 25 -6.68 -4.58 7.92
CA GLU A 25 -7.14 -3.63 6.90
C GLU A 25 -6.01 -3.21 5.96
N VAL A 26 -4.83 -2.92 6.52
CA VAL A 26 -3.66 -2.56 5.72
C VAL A 26 -3.28 -3.70 4.79
N LEU A 27 -3.24 -4.93 5.31
CA LEU A 27 -2.88 -6.09 4.50
C LEU A 27 -3.90 -6.35 3.39
N ALA A 28 -5.19 -6.14 3.67
CA ALA A 28 -6.24 -6.30 2.65
C ALA A 28 -6.05 -5.33 1.48
N VAL A 29 -5.73 -4.07 1.76
CA VAL A 29 -5.47 -3.08 0.72
C VAL A 29 -4.22 -3.44 -0.09
N CYS A 30 -3.17 -3.89 0.59
CA CYS A 30 -1.95 -4.32 -0.10
C CYS A 30 -2.21 -5.49 -1.05
N ARG A 31 -3.01 -6.46 -0.63
CA ARG A 31 -3.37 -7.58 -1.50
C ARG A 31 -4.18 -7.12 -2.71
N GLU A 32 -5.10 -6.19 -2.51
CA GLU A 32 -5.87 -5.61 -3.61
C GLU A 32 -4.97 -4.91 -4.61
N PHE A 33 -3.98 -4.16 -4.14
CA PHE A 33 -2.99 -3.53 -5.00
C PHE A 33 -2.20 -4.55 -5.81
N ILE A 34 -1.77 -5.63 -5.17
CA ILE A 34 -1.01 -6.70 -5.83
C ILE A 34 -1.86 -7.35 -6.93
N GLU A 35 -3.13 -7.64 -6.64
CA GLU A 35 -4.03 -8.22 -7.62
C GLU A 35 -4.30 -7.27 -8.78
N ALA A 36 -4.49 -5.99 -8.50
CA ALA A 36 -4.71 -4.98 -9.53
C ALA A 36 -3.49 -4.85 -10.44
N SER A 37 -2.28 -4.91 -9.89
CA SER A 37 -1.05 -4.90 -10.68
C SER A 37 -0.97 -6.08 -11.62
N CYS A 38 -1.40 -7.25 -11.16
CA CYS A 38 -1.44 -8.45 -11.99
C CYS A 38 -2.42 -8.27 -13.15
N ARG A 39 -3.64 -7.81 -12.86
CA ARG A 39 -4.68 -7.65 -13.89
C ARG A 39 -4.36 -6.56 -14.90
N ASN A 40 -3.85 -5.42 -14.43
CA ASN A 40 -3.74 -4.21 -15.26
C ASN A 40 -2.38 -4.06 -15.92
N HIS A 41 -1.33 -4.61 -15.32
CA HIS A 41 0.04 -4.41 -15.78
C HIS A 41 0.78 -5.72 -16.03
N ASN A 42 0.06 -6.83 -15.99
CA ASN A 42 0.63 -8.17 -16.20
C ASN A 42 1.81 -8.48 -15.28
N ASN A 43 1.83 -7.85 -14.10
CA ASN A 43 2.87 -8.08 -13.11
C ASN A 43 2.34 -8.99 -12.02
N CYS A 44 2.47 -10.30 -12.23
CA CYS A 44 1.88 -11.31 -11.38
C CYS A 44 2.89 -12.03 -10.48
N SER A 45 4.10 -11.49 -10.34
CA SER A 45 5.09 -12.04 -9.42
C SER A 45 4.55 -12.03 -8.00
N LYS A 46 4.71 -13.14 -7.30
CA LYS A 46 4.13 -13.32 -5.98
C LYS A 46 4.83 -12.47 -4.91
N ILE A 47 4.03 -11.81 -4.08
CA ILE A 47 4.51 -11.13 -2.87
C ILE A 47 3.86 -11.83 -1.69
N TYR A 48 4.68 -12.37 -0.78
CA TYR A 48 4.20 -13.22 0.31
C TYR A 48 3.67 -12.39 1.49
N ASP A 49 2.66 -12.94 2.16
CA ASP A 49 2.09 -12.32 3.36
C ASP A 49 3.15 -12.11 4.45
N SER A 50 4.09 -13.02 4.59
CA SER A 50 5.18 -12.89 5.57
C SER A 50 5.99 -11.62 5.33
N TRP A 51 6.27 -11.31 4.07
CA TRP A 51 6.96 -10.08 3.73
C TRP A 51 6.11 -8.85 4.05
N LEU A 52 4.83 -8.90 3.71
CA LEU A 52 3.91 -7.80 3.98
C LEU A 52 3.83 -7.51 5.48
N ARG A 53 3.73 -8.53 6.31
CA ARG A 53 3.65 -8.38 7.75
C ARG A 53 4.95 -7.81 8.33
N SER A 54 6.09 -8.29 7.86
CA SER A 54 7.39 -7.78 8.29
C SER A 54 7.56 -6.31 7.92
N GLN A 55 7.14 -5.95 6.72
CA GLN A 55 7.24 -4.57 6.23
C GLN A 55 6.32 -3.64 7.02
N LEU A 56 5.11 -4.09 7.32
CA LEU A 56 4.16 -3.31 8.12
C LEU A 56 4.70 -3.03 9.51
N LYS A 57 5.34 -4.03 10.13
CA LYS A 57 5.96 -3.85 11.44
C LYS A 57 7.03 -2.76 11.39
N LEU A 58 7.89 -2.78 10.37
CA LEU A 58 8.91 -1.74 10.19
C LEU A 58 8.30 -0.35 10.02
N VAL A 59 7.25 -0.25 9.21
CA VAL A 59 6.57 1.02 8.95
C VAL A 59 6.02 1.60 10.25
N ARG A 60 5.40 0.78 11.09
CA ARG A 60 4.85 1.24 12.37
C ARG A 60 5.95 1.64 13.35
N GLU A 61 7.00 0.83 13.45
CA GLU A 61 8.11 1.10 14.38
C GLU A 61 8.90 2.34 14.02
N ARG A 62 9.14 2.56 12.72
CA ARG A 62 9.97 3.67 12.24
C ARG A 62 9.18 4.95 11.96
N GLY A 63 7.85 4.86 11.92
CA GLY A 63 7.00 6.03 11.68
C GLY A 63 7.30 6.71 10.36
N TYR A 64 7.42 5.95 9.27
CA TYR A 64 7.73 6.49 7.96
C TYR A 64 6.76 7.61 7.58
N ARG A 65 7.29 8.65 6.95
CA ARG A 65 6.51 9.78 6.49
C ARG A 65 5.58 9.40 5.35
N VAL A 66 4.44 10.09 5.29
CA VAL A 66 3.41 9.87 4.30
C VAL A 66 3.59 10.88 3.16
N ILE A 67 3.52 10.38 1.92
CA ILE A 67 3.48 11.23 0.73
C ILE A 67 2.16 12.02 0.73
N SER A 68 2.17 13.28 0.29
CA SER A 68 0.93 14.07 0.23
C SER A 68 -0.07 13.46 -0.76
N LEU A 69 -1.36 13.64 -0.49
CA LEU A 69 -2.42 13.12 -1.36
C LEU A 69 -2.33 13.69 -2.78
N SER A 70 -1.96 14.96 -2.91
CA SER A 70 -1.79 15.58 -4.23
C SER A 70 -0.71 14.88 -5.04
N LYS A 71 0.43 14.62 -4.42
CA LYS A 71 1.52 13.91 -5.09
C LYS A 71 1.16 12.47 -5.41
N LEU A 72 0.43 11.83 -4.51
CA LEU A 72 -0.02 10.45 -4.72
C LEU A 72 -0.94 10.37 -5.93
N LYS A 73 -1.92 11.25 -6.01
CA LYS A 73 -2.85 11.29 -7.13
C LYS A 73 -2.14 11.58 -8.45
N GLU A 74 -1.16 12.50 -8.43
CA GLU A 74 -0.42 12.89 -9.61
C GLU A 74 0.50 11.78 -10.12
N LYS A 75 1.27 11.16 -9.22
CA LYS A 75 2.27 10.16 -9.59
C LYS A 75 1.72 8.74 -9.68
N TYR A 76 0.72 8.42 -8.88
CA TYR A 76 0.19 7.05 -8.75
C TYR A 76 -1.34 7.06 -8.73
N PRO A 77 -2.00 7.47 -9.83
CA PRO A 77 -3.46 7.60 -9.84
C PRO A 77 -4.19 6.29 -9.56
N ASP A 78 -3.69 5.16 -10.04
CA ASP A 78 -4.31 3.85 -9.80
C ASP A 78 -4.27 3.51 -8.32
N LEU A 79 -3.14 3.77 -7.68
CA LEU A 79 -2.95 3.54 -6.26
C LEU A 79 -3.85 4.45 -5.43
N PHE A 80 -3.96 5.72 -5.84
CA PHE A 80 -4.85 6.67 -5.19
C PHE A 80 -6.29 6.17 -5.19
N SER A 81 -6.76 5.63 -6.32
CA SER A 81 -8.12 5.08 -6.43
C SER A 81 -8.35 3.92 -5.47
N ILE A 82 -7.38 3.01 -5.36
CA ILE A 82 -7.47 1.86 -4.44
C ILE A 82 -7.56 2.35 -2.99
N ILE A 83 -6.72 3.30 -2.61
CA ILE A 83 -6.70 3.85 -1.26
C ILE A 83 -8.00 4.58 -0.93
N GLN A 84 -8.54 5.36 -1.87
CA GLN A 84 -9.81 6.06 -1.68
C GLN A 84 -10.97 5.08 -1.53
N GLY A 85 -11.00 4.03 -2.33
CA GLY A 85 -12.00 2.97 -2.20
C GLY A 85 -11.97 2.32 -0.83
N SER A 86 -10.78 2.04 -0.33
CA SER A 86 -10.58 1.46 1.01
C SER A 86 -11.01 2.41 2.11
N LYS A 87 -10.71 3.70 1.96
CA LYS A 87 -11.08 4.74 2.93
C LYS A 87 -12.61 4.89 3.04
N ASN A 88 -13.31 4.70 1.94
CA ASN A 88 -14.76 4.86 1.87
C ASN A 88 -15.53 3.56 2.17
N ALA A 89 -14.82 2.48 2.34
CA ALA A 89 -15.41 1.20 2.69
C ALA A 89 -15.61 1.13 4.22
#